data_2fb893d16d9690cc6b1b0a5698ea4d27
#
_entry.id   2fb893d16d9690cc6b1b0a5698ea4d27
#
_cell.length_a   1.000
_cell.length_b   1.000
_cell.length_c   1.000
_cell.angle_alpha   90.00
_cell.angle_beta   90.00
_cell.angle_gamma   90.00
#
_symmetry.space_group_name_H-M   'P 1'
#
loop_
_entity.id
_entity.type
_entity.pdbx_description
1 polymer ?
#
loop_
_entity_poly.entity_id
_entity_poly.type
_entity_poly.pdbx_seq_one_letter_code
_entity_poly.pdbx_strand_id
1 'polypeptide(L)'
;RLRAPEPLPTDGPVKVVELPILGGSMEAQAQALMPASGIAPTLTPDAVAALLAQVPTLAQLYVDILGGAADRFAEIARTIARPPDAARPASLVHCTAGKDRTGLAVALVLSAIGTERSAIVADYALTEANLAGAFSESMMAMFASLGLPDAPQLRELATQSPPSAIEAALDWIAAEHGDAAAYLRSGGLTDDELADLRTRMRDAG
;
A
#
# COMPACT_ATOMS: atom_id res chain seq x y z
N ARG A 1 -6.70 -20.26 -1.02
CA ARG A 1 -6.61 -19.08 -1.93
C ARG A 1 -8.00 -18.49 -2.09
N LEU A 2 -8.35 -17.48 -1.28
CA LEU A 2 -9.52 -16.64 -1.47
C LEU A 2 -9.11 -15.41 -2.29
N ARG A 3 -8.55 -15.60 -3.48
CA ARG A 3 -8.39 -14.51 -4.43
C ARG A 3 -9.62 -14.51 -5.33
N ALA A 4 -10.42 -13.45 -5.23
CA ALA A 4 -11.29 -13.10 -6.33
C ALA A 4 -10.40 -12.92 -7.57
N PRO A 5 -10.74 -13.50 -8.72
CA PRO A 5 -9.96 -13.27 -9.94
C PRO A 5 -9.94 -11.77 -10.22
N GLU A 6 -8.77 -11.26 -10.61
CA GLU A 6 -8.63 -9.88 -11.04
C GLU A 6 -9.64 -9.62 -12.18
N PRO A 7 -10.49 -8.62 -12.07
CA PRO A 7 -11.49 -8.32 -13.10
C PRO A 7 -10.89 -7.74 -14.38
N LEU A 8 -9.56 -7.67 -14.47
CA LEU A 8 -8.86 -7.15 -15.64
C LEU A 8 -8.78 -8.22 -16.72
N PRO A 9 -8.96 -7.85 -18.01
CA PRO A 9 -8.80 -8.78 -19.13
C PRO A 9 -7.37 -9.36 -19.15
N THR A 10 -7.22 -10.66 -18.92
CA THR A 10 -5.92 -11.35 -18.97
C THR A 10 -5.51 -11.72 -20.39
N ASP A 11 -6.44 -11.71 -21.31
CA ASP A 11 -6.31 -12.07 -22.75
C ASP A 11 -6.32 -10.84 -23.67
N GLY A 12 -6.23 -9.64 -23.11
CA GLY A 12 -6.17 -8.36 -23.79
C GLY A 12 -4.77 -7.75 -23.85
N PRO A 13 -4.68 -6.51 -24.32
CA PRO A 13 -3.43 -5.76 -24.41
C PRO A 13 -2.86 -5.29 -23.05
N VAL A 14 -3.40 -5.76 -21.94
CA VAL A 14 -2.96 -5.40 -20.58
C VAL A 14 -1.94 -6.43 -20.09
N LYS A 15 -0.73 -5.98 -19.75
CA LYS A 15 0.25 -6.81 -19.05
C LYS A 15 0.09 -6.62 -17.54
N VAL A 16 -0.23 -7.70 -16.84
CA VAL A 16 -0.29 -7.72 -15.37
C VAL A 16 1.08 -8.11 -14.82
N VAL A 17 1.60 -7.30 -13.89
CA VAL A 17 2.83 -7.58 -13.13
C VAL A 17 2.44 -7.71 -11.67
N GLU A 18 2.54 -8.93 -11.11
CA GLU A 18 2.24 -9.18 -9.71
C GLU A 18 3.50 -8.93 -8.85
N LEU A 19 3.40 -8.00 -7.90
CA LEU A 19 4.47 -7.65 -6.98
C LEU A 19 3.99 -7.82 -5.53
N PRO A 20 4.28 -8.96 -4.88
CA PRO A 20 3.91 -9.18 -3.49
C PRO A 20 4.75 -8.28 -2.56
N ILE A 21 4.13 -7.24 -2.01
CA ILE A 21 4.77 -6.28 -1.09
C ILE A 21 4.62 -6.70 0.38
N LEU A 22 3.59 -7.46 0.71
CA LEU A 22 3.44 -8.05 2.05
C LEU A 22 4.28 -9.33 2.10
N GLY A 23 5.44 -9.25 2.73
CA GLY A 23 6.30 -10.41 2.99
C GLY A 23 6.26 -10.83 4.47
N GLY A 24 6.25 -12.12 4.71
CA GLY A 24 6.64 -12.75 5.98
C GLY A 24 5.74 -12.51 7.19
N SER A 25 6.00 -11.47 7.97
CA SER A 25 5.36 -11.28 9.27
C SER A 25 3.87 -10.89 9.19
N MET A 26 3.48 -10.04 8.24
CA MET A 26 2.09 -9.61 8.10
C MET A 26 1.19 -10.67 7.46
N GLU A 27 1.70 -11.42 6.49
CA GLU A 27 0.96 -12.55 5.91
C GLU A 27 0.78 -13.66 6.95
N ALA A 28 1.82 -13.91 7.77
CA ALA A 28 1.75 -14.82 8.90
C ALA A 28 0.79 -14.32 9.99
N GLN A 29 0.77 -13.04 10.31
CA GLN A 29 -0.17 -12.45 11.28
C GLN A 29 -1.61 -12.46 10.75
N ALA A 30 -1.83 -12.09 9.48
CA ALA A 30 -3.15 -12.20 8.85
C ALA A 30 -3.63 -13.65 8.79
N GLN A 31 -2.73 -14.59 8.53
CA GLN A 31 -3.02 -16.02 8.49
C GLN A 31 -3.27 -16.60 9.90
N ALA A 32 -2.57 -16.10 10.92
CA ALA A 32 -2.80 -16.48 12.33
C ALA A 32 -4.15 -15.95 12.86
N LEU A 33 -4.67 -14.86 12.32
CA LEU A 33 -5.99 -14.30 12.64
C LEU A 33 -7.13 -15.05 11.92
N MET A 34 -6.83 -15.82 10.88
CA MET A 34 -7.83 -16.61 10.15
C MET A 34 -7.88 -18.01 10.76
N PRO A 35 -8.99 -18.41 11.40
CA PRO A 35 -9.11 -19.74 11.98
C PRO A 35 -9.01 -20.81 10.89
N ALA A 36 -8.18 -21.81 11.13
CA ALA A 36 -8.01 -22.96 10.22
C ALA A 36 -9.33 -23.73 9.97
N SER A 37 -10.31 -23.58 10.84
CA SER A 37 -11.63 -24.20 10.78
C SER A 37 -12.71 -23.42 10.05
N GLY A 38 -12.42 -22.18 9.61
CA GLY A 38 -13.44 -21.30 9.01
C GLY A 38 -14.52 -20.79 9.97
N ILE A 39 -14.48 -21.20 11.23
CA ILE A 39 -15.41 -20.75 12.28
C ILE A 39 -14.65 -19.74 13.15
N ALA A 40 -15.10 -18.48 13.14
CA ALA A 40 -14.53 -17.47 14.02
C ALA A 40 -14.65 -17.92 15.49
N PRO A 41 -13.55 -17.97 16.25
CA PRO A 41 -13.64 -18.29 17.67
C PRO A 41 -14.47 -17.20 18.38
N THR A 42 -15.31 -17.59 19.31
CA THR A 42 -15.97 -16.61 20.19
C THR A 42 -14.89 -16.00 21.08
N LEU A 43 -14.41 -14.81 20.70
CA LEU A 43 -13.38 -14.10 21.45
C LEU A 43 -13.99 -13.57 22.77
N THR A 44 -13.32 -13.81 23.88
CA THR A 44 -13.69 -13.14 25.14
C THR A 44 -13.34 -11.65 25.06
N PRO A 45 -14.00 -10.77 25.83
CA PRO A 45 -13.68 -9.34 25.86
C PRO A 45 -12.18 -9.07 26.12
N ASP A 46 -11.55 -9.84 27.01
CA ASP A 46 -10.13 -9.72 27.33
C ASP A 46 -9.25 -10.13 26.13
N ALA A 47 -9.63 -11.18 25.40
CA ALA A 47 -8.92 -11.61 24.20
C ALA A 47 -9.03 -10.56 23.08
N VAL A 48 -10.19 -9.94 22.93
CA VAL A 48 -10.40 -8.83 21.99
C VAL A 48 -9.54 -7.63 22.37
N ALA A 49 -9.52 -7.25 23.65
CA ALA A 49 -8.69 -6.14 24.13
C ALA A 49 -7.20 -6.40 23.90
N ALA A 50 -6.73 -7.62 24.20
CA ALA A 50 -5.34 -8.03 23.94
C ALA A 50 -4.99 -8.01 22.45
N LEU A 51 -5.91 -8.41 21.57
CA LEU A 51 -5.73 -8.36 20.13
C LEU A 51 -5.64 -6.91 19.64
N LEU A 52 -6.56 -6.04 20.06
CA LEU A 52 -6.56 -4.64 19.68
C LEU A 52 -5.31 -3.89 20.15
N ALA A 53 -4.75 -4.27 21.30
CA ALA A 53 -3.50 -3.68 21.79
C ALA A 53 -2.27 -4.07 20.94
N GLN A 54 -2.36 -5.12 20.11
CA GLN A 54 -1.30 -5.57 19.22
C GLN A 54 -1.46 -5.03 17.79
N VAL A 55 -2.58 -4.35 17.48
CA VAL A 55 -2.82 -3.75 16.18
C VAL A 55 -1.82 -2.60 15.97
N PRO A 56 -0.94 -2.66 14.96
CA PRO A 56 -0.01 -1.58 14.67
C PRO A 56 -0.75 -0.33 14.20
N THR A 57 -0.19 0.83 14.46
CA THR A 57 -0.64 2.06 13.79
C THR A 57 -0.32 1.99 12.29
N LEU A 58 -1.03 2.79 11.46
CA LEU A 58 -0.68 2.88 10.03
C LEU A 58 0.76 3.34 9.80
N ALA A 59 1.27 4.25 10.64
CA ALA A 59 2.65 4.72 10.56
C ALA A 59 3.65 3.57 10.76
N GLN A 60 3.45 2.72 11.79
CA GLN A 60 4.28 1.54 12.02
C GLN A 60 4.19 0.55 10.86
N LEU A 61 2.98 0.27 10.40
CA LEU A 61 2.74 -0.61 9.26
C LEU A 61 3.48 -0.14 8.00
N TYR A 62 3.46 1.17 7.72
CA TYR A 62 4.12 1.72 6.55
C TYR A 62 5.64 1.64 6.63
N VAL A 63 6.21 1.89 7.79
CA VAL A 63 7.65 1.70 8.03
C VAL A 63 8.04 0.23 7.86
N ASP A 64 7.26 -0.70 8.38
CA ASP A 64 7.52 -2.13 8.24
C ASP A 64 7.45 -2.58 6.76
N ILE A 65 6.47 -2.08 6.01
CA ILE A 65 6.35 -2.35 4.57
C ILE A 65 7.58 -1.80 3.83
N LEU A 66 7.97 -0.57 4.10
CA LEU A 66 9.12 0.06 3.45
C LEU A 66 10.43 -0.65 3.79
N GLY A 67 10.61 -1.08 5.04
CA GLY A 67 11.80 -1.80 5.47
C GLY A 67 11.99 -3.16 4.77
N GLY A 68 10.93 -3.76 4.25
CA GLY A 68 10.99 -5.09 3.63
C GLY A 68 10.76 -5.15 2.11
N ALA A 69 10.48 -4.03 1.43
CA ALA A 69 9.98 -4.07 0.06
C ALA A 69 10.64 -3.08 -0.92
N ALA A 70 11.84 -2.62 -0.64
CA ALA A 70 12.54 -1.64 -1.48
C ALA A 70 12.68 -2.11 -2.93
N ASP A 71 12.99 -3.39 -3.14
CA ASP A 71 13.10 -4.02 -4.46
C ASP A 71 11.76 -4.03 -5.22
N ARG A 72 10.65 -4.22 -4.52
CA ARG A 72 9.30 -4.21 -5.11
C ARG A 72 8.88 -2.80 -5.51
N PHE A 73 9.16 -1.81 -4.68
CA PHE A 73 8.91 -0.41 -5.02
C PHE A 73 9.80 0.08 -6.15
N ALA A 74 11.07 -0.35 -6.20
CA ALA A 74 11.95 -0.09 -7.34
C ALA A 74 11.41 -0.69 -8.64
N GLU A 75 10.84 -1.91 -8.59
CA GLU A 75 10.22 -2.54 -9.77
C GLU A 75 8.95 -1.81 -10.24
N ILE A 76 8.14 -1.27 -9.32
CA ILE A 76 7.00 -0.40 -9.68
C ILE A 76 7.52 0.84 -10.41
N ALA A 77 8.51 1.53 -9.84
CA ALA A 77 9.10 2.73 -10.45
C ALA A 77 9.70 2.43 -11.83
N ARG A 78 10.41 1.30 -11.99
CA ARG A 78 10.96 0.81 -13.26
C ARG A 78 9.86 0.54 -14.29
N THR A 79 8.79 -0.13 -13.88
CA THR A 79 7.66 -0.44 -14.76
C THR A 79 6.95 0.82 -15.24
N ILE A 80 6.84 1.85 -14.41
CA ILE A 80 6.31 3.16 -14.78
C ILE A 80 7.28 3.87 -15.72
N ALA A 81 8.58 3.88 -15.42
CA ALA A 81 9.61 4.53 -16.24
C ALA A 81 9.70 3.92 -17.65
N ARG A 82 9.69 2.60 -17.72
CA ARG A 82 9.88 1.79 -18.94
C ARG A 82 8.74 0.79 -19.11
N PRO A 83 7.56 1.26 -19.54
CA PRO A 83 6.43 0.35 -19.70
C PRO A 83 6.76 -0.73 -20.72
N PRO A 84 6.30 -1.98 -20.47
CA PRO A 84 6.61 -3.12 -21.32
C PRO A 84 6.01 -3.02 -22.73
N ASP A 85 5.04 -2.12 -22.94
CA ASP A 85 4.47 -1.78 -24.25
C ASP A 85 4.55 -0.27 -24.46
N ALA A 86 5.52 0.18 -25.26
CA ALA A 86 5.72 1.59 -25.57
C ALA A 86 4.55 2.20 -26.38
N ALA A 87 3.77 1.39 -27.08
CA ALA A 87 2.58 1.85 -27.80
C ALA A 87 1.40 2.12 -26.86
N ARG A 88 1.45 1.58 -25.65
CA ARG A 88 0.42 1.72 -24.61
C ARG A 88 1.08 2.06 -23.27
N PRO A 89 1.55 3.27 -23.13
CA PRO A 89 2.42 3.64 -22.04
C PRO A 89 1.72 3.83 -20.68
N ALA A 90 0.41 3.67 -20.57
CA ALA A 90 -0.30 3.84 -19.31
C ALA A 90 0.03 2.71 -18.33
N SER A 91 0.24 3.07 -17.05
CA SER A 91 0.45 2.15 -15.96
C SER A 91 -0.62 2.38 -14.88
N LEU A 92 -1.28 1.30 -14.44
CA LEU A 92 -2.18 1.32 -13.30
C LEU A 92 -1.51 0.58 -12.15
N VAL A 93 -1.34 1.25 -11.02
CA VAL A 93 -0.81 0.66 -9.80
C VAL A 93 -1.96 0.52 -8.80
N HIS A 94 -2.20 -0.68 -8.33
CA HIS A 94 -3.22 -0.93 -7.32
C HIS A 94 -2.82 -2.06 -6.36
N CYS A 95 -3.40 -2.05 -5.17
CA CYS A 95 -3.35 -3.16 -4.23
C CYS A 95 -4.78 -3.69 -4.03
N THR A 96 -5.12 -4.26 -2.87
CA THR A 96 -6.48 -4.76 -2.62
C THR A 96 -7.51 -3.62 -2.55
N ALA A 97 -7.25 -2.61 -1.70
CA ALA A 97 -8.13 -1.45 -1.51
C ALA A 97 -7.66 -0.19 -2.27
N GLY A 98 -6.48 -0.22 -2.88
CA GLY A 98 -5.88 0.97 -3.47
C GLY A 98 -5.39 2.02 -2.45
N LYS A 99 -5.31 1.68 -1.18
CA LYS A 99 -5.01 2.60 -0.08
C LYS A 99 -3.52 2.58 0.33
N ASP A 100 -3.11 1.57 1.08
CA ASP A 100 -1.83 1.55 1.79
C ASP A 100 -0.62 1.33 0.87
N ARG A 101 -0.50 0.16 0.27
CA ARG A 101 0.61 -0.19 -0.64
C ARG A 101 0.63 0.69 -1.89
N THR A 102 -0.54 1.01 -2.40
CA THR A 102 -0.71 1.94 -3.53
C THR A 102 -0.30 3.35 -3.13
N GLY A 103 -0.76 3.83 -1.97
CA GLY A 103 -0.39 5.14 -1.44
C GLY A 103 1.12 5.28 -1.24
N LEU A 104 1.78 4.26 -0.66
CA LEU A 104 3.24 4.23 -0.52
C LEU A 104 3.96 4.25 -1.89
N ALA A 105 3.49 3.44 -2.85
CA ALA A 105 4.08 3.41 -4.19
C ALA A 105 3.97 4.75 -4.90
N VAL A 106 2.79 5.38 -4.86
CA VAL A 106 2.54 6.70 -5.45
C VAL A 106 3.39 7.77 -4.75
N ALA A 107 3.42 7.77 -3.41
CA ALA A 107 4.22 8.73 -2.65
C ALA A 107 5.72 8.64 -2.97
N LEU A 108 6.26 7.40 -3.10
CA LEU A 108 7.66 7.18 -3.48
C LEU A 108 7.96 7.69 -4.89
N VAL A 109 7.11 7.37 -5.85
CA VAL A 109 7.28 7.83 -7.25
C VAL A 109 7.21 9.34 -7.32
N LEU A 110 6.21 9.97 -6.74
CA LEU A 110 6.04 11.42 -6.73
C LEU A 110 7.21 12.12 -6.03
N SER A 111 7.65 11.61 -4.88
CA SER A 111 8.81 12.15 -4.15
C SER A 111 10.10 12.02 -4.98
N ALA A 112 10.35 10.87 -5.63
CA ALA A 112 11.55 10.64 -6.44
C ALA A 112 11.65 11.53 -7.68
N ILE A 113 10.52 12.00 -8.20
CA ILE A 113 10.48 12.96 -9.31
C ILE A 113 10.52 14.43 -8.86
N GLY A 114 10.46 14.69 -7.54
CA GLY A 114 10.58 16.02 -6.96
C GLY A 114 9.25 16.74 -6.73
N THR A 115 8.15 16.02 -6.58
CA THR A 115 6.86 16.60 -6.19
C THR A 115 6.92 17.13 -4.76
N GLU A 116 6.30 18.27 -4.52
CA GLU A 116 6.23 18.88 -3.19
C GLU A 116 5.54 17.95 -2.18
N ARG A 117 6.15 17.81 -0.99
CA ARG A 117 5.66 16.91 0.08
C ARG A 117 4.19 17.16 0.43
N SER A 118 3.79 18.42 0.51
CA SER A 118 2.41 18.80 0.83
C SER A 118 1.40 18.28 -0.20
N ALA A 119 1.78 18.27 -1.49
CA ALA A 119 0.95 17.74 -2.56
C ALA A 119 0.83 16.21 -2.45
N ILE A 120 1.92 15.51 -2.14
CA ILE A 120 1.93 14.05 -1.92
C ILE A 120 1.02 13.67 -0.75
N VAL A 121 1.12 14.39 0.37
CA VAL A 121 0.29 14.15 1.56
C VAL A 121 -1.18 14.42 1.27
N ALA A 122 -1.49 15.49 0.54
CA ALA A 122 -2.85 15.83 0.16
C ALA A 122 -3.48 14.78 -0.78
N ASP A 123 -2.73 14.31 -1.78
CA ASP A 123 -3.16 13.24 -2.69
C ASP A 123 -3.48 11.95 -1.93
N TYR A 124 -2.59 11.51 -1.04
CA TYR A 124 -2.81 10.33 -0.21
C TYR A 124 -4.08 10.45 0.64
N ALA A 125 -4.30 11.61 1.27
CA ALA A 125 -5.44 11.84 2.16
C ALA A 125 -6.80 11.78 1.46
N LEU A 126 -6.87 12.04 0.15
CA LEU A 126 -8.10 11.91 -0.65
C LEU A 126 -8.64 10.48 -0.66
N THR A 127 -7.81 9.50 -0.43
CA THR A 127 -8.19 8.07 -0.45
C THR A 127 -9.30 7.76 0.57
N GLU A 128 -9.27 8.36 1.76
CA GLU A 128 -10.31 8.16 2.78
C GLU A 128 -11.69 8.57 2.28
N ALA A 129 -11.78 9.74 1.65
CA ALA A 129 -13.04 10.21 1.07
C ALA A 129 -13.53 9.32 -0.08
N ASN A 130 -12.60 8.80 -0.89
CA ASN A 130 -12.91 7.91 -2.02
C ASN A 130 -13.36 6.50 -1.56
N LEU A 131 -12.90 6.04 -0.38
CA LEU A 131 -13.29 4.77 0.22
C LEU A 131 -14.50 4.87 1.15
N ALA A 132 -15.02 6.08 1.41
CA ALA A 132 -16.20 6.28 2.23
C ALA A 132 -17.46 5.60 1.64
N GLY A 133 -18.44 5.29 2.49
CA GLY A 133 -19.67 4.63 2.10
C GLY A 133 -19.51 3.10 1.96
N ALA A 134 -19.95 2.52 0.85
CA ALA A 134 -20.13 1.08 0.68
C ALA A 134 -18.88 0.23 0.99
N PHE A 135 -17.68 0.71 0.61
CA PHE A 135 -16.44 -0.02 0.93
C PHE A 135 -16.18 -0.03 2.44
N SER A 136 -16.22 1.14 3.07
CA SER A 136 -16.00 1.28 4.52
C SER A 136 -17.03 0.46 5.32
N GLU A 137 -18.30 0.54 4.95
CA GLU A 137 -19.39 -0.23 5.56
C GLU A 137 -19.16 -1.73 5.43
N SER A 138 -18.77 -2.20 4.24
CA SER A 138 -18.47 -3.61 3.98
C SER A 138 -17.28 -4.11 4.82
N MET A 139 -16.22 -3.32 4.96
CA MET A 139 -15.06 -3.67 5.78
C MET A 139 -15.44 -3.78 7.26
N MET A 140 -16.21 -2.82 7.77
CA MET A 140 -16.67 -2.86 9.18
C MET A 140 -17.64 -4.01 9.43
N ALA A 141 -18.51 -4.33 8.47
CA ALA A 141 -19.39 -5.51 8.55
C ALA A 141 -18.59 -6.82 8.56
N MET A 142 -17.52 -6.90 7.77
CA MET A 142 -16.62 -8.04 7.79
C MET A 142 -15.96 -8.20 9.17
N PHE A 143 -15.44 -7.14 9.78
CA PHE A 143 -14.87 -7.19 11.13
C PHE A 143 -15.90 -7.63 12.17
N ALA A 144 -17.12 -7.10 12.11
CA ALA A 144 -18.20 -7.52 12.98
C ALA A 144 -18.53 -9.02 12.83
N SER A 145 -18.52 -9.57 11.61
CA SER A 145 -18.73 -10.99 11.34
C SER A 145 -17.64 -11.89 11.91
N LEU A 146 -16.43 -11.35 12.12
CA LEU A 146 -15.30 -12.01 12.77
C LEU A 146 -15.32 -11.84 14.30
N GLY A 147 -16.34 -11.20 14.87
CA GLY A 147 -16.45 -10.94 16.30
C GLY A 147 -15.58 -9.78 16.80
N LEU A 148 -15.04 -8.97 15.90
CA LEU A 148 -14.25 -7.80 16.24
C LEU A 148 -15.18 -6.60 16.48
N PRO A 149 -14.92 -5.78 17.52
CA PRO A 149 -15.72 -4.60 17.80
C PRO A 149 -15.42 -3.48 16.79
N ASP A 150 -16.33 -2.52 16.74
CA ASP A 150 -16.07 -1.26 16.05
C ASP A 150 -15.08 -0.41 16.88
N ALA A 151 -13.80 -0.60 16.62
CA ALA A 151 -12.71 0.07 17.32
C ALA A 151 -12.00 1.09 16.42
N PRO A 152 -11.58 2.26 16.97
CA PRO A 152 -10.88 3.29 16.19
C PRO A 152 -9.66 2.76 15.43
N GLN A 153 -8.87 1.88 16.04
CA GLN A 153 -7.68 1.27 15.44
C GLN A 153 -8.02 0.45 14.19
N LEU A 154 -9.12 -0.31 14.24
CA LEU A 154 -9.57 -1.12 13.10
C LEU A 154 -10.14 -0.23 11.98
N ARG A 155 -10.83 0.86 12.33
CA ARG A 155 -11.29 1.86 11.35
C ARG A 155 -10.12 2.52 10.65
N GLU A 156 -9.11 2.97 11.40
CA GLU A 156 -7.91 3.59 10.84
C GLU A 156 -7.24 2.65 9.84
N LEU A 157 -6.94 1.41 10.25
CA LEU A 157 -6.30 0.44 9.38
C LEU A 157 -7.12 0.11 8.13
N ALA A 158 -8.43 0.00 8.25
CA ALA A 158 -9.26 -0.50 7.16
C ALA A 158 -9.70 0.60 6.17
N THR A 159 -10.03 1.79 6.68
CA THR A 159 -10.81 2.76 5.92
C THR A 159 -10.24 4.18 5.92
N GLN A 160 -9.32 4.51 6.83
CA GLN A 160 -8.76 5.86 6.93
C GLN A 160 -7.41 6.00 6.25
N SER A 161 -7.10 7.21 5.81
CA SER A 161 -5.80 7.60 5.27
C SER A 161 -5.32 8.91 5.90
N PRO A 162 -5.02 8.91 7.22
CA PRO A 162 -4.60 10.12 7.91
C PRO A 162 -3.26 10.63 7.36
N PRO A 163 -3.11 11.94 7.13
CA PRO A 163 -1.87 12.56 6.68
C PRO A 163 -0.64 12.10 7.45
N SER A 164 -0.77 11.97 8.78
CA SER A 164 0.33 11.56 9.66
C SER A 164 0.93 10.19 9.33
N ALA A 165 0.16 9.28 8.72
CA ALA A 165 0.68 7.95 8.34
C ALA A 165 1.69 8.04 7.19
N ILE A 166 1.34 8.78 6.13
CA ILE A 166 2.25 8.95 4.99
C ILE A 166 3.40 9.90 5.32
N GLU A 167 3.17 10.90 6.18
CA GLU A 167 4.23 11.78 6.69
C GLU A 167 5.28 10.97 7.44
N ALA A 168 4.89 10.07 8.34
CA ALA A 168 5.80 9.19 9.07
C ALA A 168 6.60 8.28 8.13
N ALA A 169 5.99 7.77 7.07
CA ALA A 169 6.67 6.99 6.04
C ALA A 169 7.75 7.82 5.30
N LEU A 170 7.42 9.04 4.90
CA LEU A 170 8.34 9.95 4.23
C LEU A 170 9.48 10.40 5.17
N ASP A 171 9.19 10.61 6.46
CA ASP A 171 10.20 10.95 7.47
C ASP A 171 11.17 9.79 7.70
N TRP A 172 10.66 8.56 7.76
CA TRP A 172 11.51 7.37 7.86
C TRP A 172 12.42 7.22 6.64
N ILE A 173 11.90 7.42 5.42
CA ILE A 173 12.71 7.40 4.20
C ILE A 173 13.81 8.47 4.24
N ALA A 174 13.48 9.68 4.68
CA ALA A 174 14.45 10.76 4.79
C ALA A 174 15.54 10.44 5.83
N ALA A 175 15.18 9.83 6.95
CA ALA A 175 16.12 9.47 8.02
C ALA A 175 17.04 8.31 7.62
N GLU A 176 16.53 7.25 7.01
CA GLU A 176 17.26 6.03 6.72
C GLU A 176 17.99 6.05 5.36
N HIS A 177 17.44 6.75 4.38
CA HIS A 177 17.94 6.73 3.00
C HIS A 177 18.30 8.11 2.45
N GLY A 178 17.93 9.19 3.15
CA GLY A 178 18.11 10.56 2.69
C GLY A 178 16.96 11.06 1.82
N ASP A 179 16.54 10.31 0.81
CA ASP A 179 15.40 10.64 -0.04
C ASP A 179 14.77 9.40 -0.70
N ALA A 180 13.63 9.59 -1.36
CA ALA A 180 12.92 8.51 -2.04
C ALA A 180 13.70 7.94 -3.24
N ALA A 181 14.51 8.76 -3.90
CA ALA A 181 15.34 8.28 -5.01
C ALA A 181 16.43 7.35 -4.51
N ALA A 182 17.07 7.68 -3.38
CA ALA A 182 18.07 6.82 -2.73
C ALA A 182 17.42 5.52 -2.22
N TYR A 183 16.22 5.60 -1.63
CA TYR A 183 15.47 4.42 -1.24
C TYR A 183 15.18 3.50 -2.43
N LEU A 184 14.69 4.03 -3.56
CA LEU A 184 14.43 3.24 -4.77
C LEU A 184 15.73 2.64 -5.35
N ARG A 185 16.85 3.37 -5.30
CA ARG A 185 18.17 2.82 -5.68
C ARG A 185 18.60 1.67 -4.78
N SER A 186 18.37 1.75 -3.49
CA SER A 186 18.67 0.64 -2.58
C SER A 186 17.87 -0.63 -2.94
N GLY A 187 16.70 -0.48 -3.56
CA GLY A 187 15.90 -1.55 -4.14
C GLY A 187 16.31 -1.97 -5.55
N GLY A 188 17.37 -1.38 -6.12
CA GLY A 188 17.92 -1.74 -7.42
C GLY A 188 17.42 -0.90 -8.60
N LEU A 189 16.80 0.27 -8.38
CA LEU A 189 16.52 1.22 -9.45
C LEU A 189 17.84 1.88 -9.91
N THR A 190 18.12 1.87 -11.20
CA THR A 190 19.31 2.53 -11.76
C THR A 190 19.11 4.03 -11.95
N ASP A 191 20.22 4.78 -12.09
CA ASP A 191 20.14 6.23 -12.37
C ASP A 191 19.48 6.54 -13.71
N ASP A 192 19.70 5.69 -14.72
CA ASP A 192 19.06 5.83 -16.03
C ASP A 192 17.53 5.60 -15.92
N GLU A 193 17.10 4.60 -15.18
CA GLU A 193 15.69 4.34 -14.94
C GLU A 193 15.01 5.47 -14.15
N LEU A 194 15.71 6.06 -13.19
CA LEU A 194 15.23 7.22 -12.45
C LEU A 194 15.13 8.46 -13.35
N ALA A 195 16.08 8.65 -14.27
CA ALA A 195 16.02 9.73 -15.25
C ALA A 195 14.84 9.53 -16.22
N ASP A 196 14.62 8.31 -16.70
CA ASP A 196 13.47 7.95 -17.55
C ASP A 196 12.14 8.21 -16.81
N LEU A 197 12.05 7.82 -15.52
CA LEU A 197 10.89 8.08 -14.68
C LEU A 197 10.57 9.58 -14.60
N ARG A 198 11.59 10.39 -14.33
CA ARG A 198 11.46 11.86 -14.23
C ARG A 198 11.00 12.50 -15.54
N THR A 199 11.60 12.07 -16.66
CA THR A 199 11.23 12.55 -17.98
C THR A 199 9.78 12.21 -18.29
N ARG A 200 9.44 10.94 -18.15
CA ARG A 200 8.11 10.44 -18.44
C ARG A 200 7.00 11.11 -17.62
N MET A 201 7.21 11.30 -16.33
CA MET A 201 6.19 11.88 -15.45
C MET A 201 6.03 13.39 -15.64
N ARG A 202 7.06 14.09 -16.17
CA ARG A 202 6.96 15.51 -16.54
C ARG A 202 6.26 15.73 -17.86
N ASP A 203 6.48 14.84 -18.82
CA ASP A 203 5.89 14.95 -20.17
C ASP A 203 4.41 14.50 -20.20
N ALA A 204 3.95 13.87 -19.13
CA ALA A 204 2.56 13.41 -18.98
C ALA A 204 1.62 14.45 -18.32
N GLY A 205 2.13 15.64 -17.97
CA GLY A 205 1.41 16.73 -17.24
C GLY A 205 1.04 17.90 -18.20
#